data_0b169cf78e3aa70df48f97280922ae16
#
_entry.id   0b169cf78e3aa70df48f97280922ae16
#
_cell.length_a   1.000
_cell.length_b   1.000
_cell.length_c   1.000
_cell.angle_alpha   90.00
_cell.angle_beta   90.00
_cell.angle_gamma   90.00
#
_symmetry.space_group_name_H-M   'P 1'
#
loop_
_entity.id
_entity.type
_entity.pdbx_description
1 polymer ?
#
loop_
_entity_poly.entity_id
_entity_poly.type
_entity_poly.pdbx_seq_one_letter_code
_entity_poly.pdbx_strand_id
1 'polypeptide(L)'
;VFYSIWGALMELCSDDDLRNMFNEEAPGLRLAALLALLEKDNLPNEQIDKLCVNLVLTEGQDPAIVKIAMNRSKGKAVFEKRGRPLTAEGSITRRSNSTVINPFSDLKASSKNNYSFDTIQLGNNLYSDRSYIFKEIPPILQDDAFIKTACDDAEKSKNFELTFNLRYPSTLYLIDDSRSEKLPDWAIHHWRETDFNIVSSEGIKMKIYEKEFPSGMVKLGPNRKGVSARKGNYLIAAKPNLLNKKDEKTSIESALKYLTSADAKIGKDLFMSKYGANCSSCHQVSGKGNNHAPDLSDIANRSDPRILAEAILNPSQSITEGFAAQMFEMKNGRIHTGILLQETSKEVKLAVTGGAIISISRENIINRKGLPISAMPAIFSEMLNPQELAHIIAYLLEQRKK
;
A
#
# COMPACT_ATOMS: atom_id res chain seq x y z
N VAL A 1 7.43 0.89 -19.04
CA VAL A 1 7.83 2.28 -19.39
C VAL A 1 8.74 2.86 -18.32
N PHE A 2 8.33 2.86 -17.06
CA PHE A 2 9.11 3.47 -15.99
C PHE A 2 10.53 2.91 -15.89
N TYR A 3 10.69 1.59 -15.86
CA TYR A 3 12.02 0.94 -15.77
C TYR A 3 12.85 1.07 -17.05
N SER A 4 12.20 1.15 -18.23
CA SER A 4 12.90 1.43 -19.48
C SER A 4 13.41 2.88 -19.51
N ILE A 5 12.63 3.82 -18.98
CA ILE A 5 13.05 5.22 -18.82
C ILE A 5 14.15 5.31 -17.76
N TRP A 6 13.99 4.64 -16.62
CA TRP A 6 14.98 4.60 -15.57
C TRP A 6 16.31 3.98 -16.04
N GLY A 7 16.29 2.83 -16.74
CA GLY A 7 17.48 2.24 -17.33
C GLY A 7 18.17 3.18 -18.34
N ALA A 8 17.39 3.82 -19.22
CA ALA A 8 17.92 4.80 -20.15
C ALA A 8 18.52 6.04 -19.44
N LEU A 9 17.89 6.51 -18.37
CA LEU A 9 18.41 7.62 -17.55
C LEU A 9 19.71 7.26 -16.84
N MET A 10 19.84 6.01 -16.37
CA MET A 10 21.08 5.50 -15.78
C MET A 10 22.26 5.51 -16.74
N GLU A 11 22.02 5.16 -18.01
CA GLU A 11 23.05 5.03 -19.03
C GLU A 11 23.39 6.35 -19.73
N LEU A 12 22.39 7.22 -19.94
CA LEU A 12 22.50 8.38 -20.83
C LEU A 12 22.61 9.72 -20.13
N CYS A 13 22.21 9.83 -18.86
CA CYS A 13 22.14 11.09 -18.15
C CYS A 13 23.28 11.23 -17.11
N SER A 14 23.87 12.42 -17.03
CA SER A 14 24.74 12.79 -15.93
C SER A 14 23.94 13.02 -14.64
N ASP A 15 24.62 13.07 -13.49
CA ASP A 15 23.95 13.35 -12.20
C ASP A 15 23.28 14.74 -12.19
N ASP A 16 23.86 15.71 -12.91
CA ASP A 16 23.29 17.06 -13.01
C ASP A 16 22.04 17.08 -13.93
N ASP A 17 22.02 16.31 -15.01
CA ASP A 17 20.81 16.13 -15.81
C ASP A 17 19.70 15.50 -14.99
N LEU A 18 20.00 14.46 -14.22
CA LEU A 18 19.05 13.80 -13.33
C LEU A 18 18.51 14.74 -12.25
N ARG A 19 19.37 15.61 -11.67
CA ARG A 19 18.95 16.65 -10.71
C ARG A 19 18.04 17.70 -11.35
N ASN A 20 18.32 18.11 -12.58
CA ASN A 20 17.48 19.07 -13.30
C ASN A 20 16.09 18.50 -13.60
N MET A 21 15.97 17.19 -13.79
CA MET A 21 14.68 16.51 -14.00
C MET A 21 13.74 16.56 -12.78
N PHE A 22 14.24 16.91 -11.58
CA PHE A 22 13.37 17.16 -10.42
C PHE A 22 12.55 18.43 -10.52
N ASN A 23 12.98 19.37 -11.33
CA ASN A 23 12.25 20.62 -11.59
C ASN A 23 11.18 20.46 -12.67
N GLU A 24 11.14 19.31 -13.35
CA GLU A 24 10.15 19.01 -14.37
C GLU A 24 8.77 18.76 -13.76
N GLU A 25 7.71 19.18 -14.45
CA GLU A 25 6.33 19.00 -13.98
C GLU A 25 5.83 17.54 -14.08
N ALA A 26 6.56 16.64 -14.74
CA ALA A 26 6.17 15.24 -14.97
C ALA A 26 6.54 14.34 -13.77
N PRO A 27 5.58 13.87 -12.94
CA PRO A 27 5.84 13.10 -11.72
C PRO A 27 6.62 11.81 -11.98
N GLY A 28 6.32 11.11 -13.08
CA GLY A 28 7.00 9.85 -13.45
C GLY A 28 8.47 10.06 -13.82
N LEU A 29 8.83 11.20 -14.41
CA LEU A 29 10.20 11.54 -14.76
C LEU A 29 11.02 11.88 -13.52
N ARG A 30 10.44 12.64 -12.59
CA ARG A 30 11.06 12.96 -11.30
C ARG A 30 11.38 11.70 -10.50
N LEU A 31 10.45 10.75 -10.48
CA LEU A 31 10.66 9.48 -9.77
C LEU A 31 11.72 8.61 -10.45
N ALA A 32 11.73 8.53 -11.78
CA ALA A 32 12.76 7.80 -12.52
C ALA A 32 14.16 8.40 -12.29
N ALA A 33 14.26 9.73 -12.28
CA ALA A 33 15.48 10.45 -11.97
C ALA A 33 15.97 10.21 -10.54
N LEU A 34 15.06 10.17 -9.54
CA LEU A 34 15.43 9.85 -8.16
C LEU A 34 15.99 8.43 -8.05
N LEU A 35 15.32 7.43 -8.63
CA LEU A 35 15.80 6.06 -8.56
C LEU A 35 17.15 5.88 -9.28
N ALA A 36 17.35 6.58 -10.39
CA ALA A 36 18.64 6.60 -11.08
C ALA A 36 19.74 7.20 -10.22
N LEU A 37 19.48 8.32 -9.54
CA LEU A 37 20.44 8.94 -8.61
C LEU A 37 20.73 8.09 -7.38
N LEU A 38 19.70 7.40 -6.82
CA LEU A 38 19.86 6.48 -5.70
C LEU A 38 20.74 5.27 -6.04
N GLU A 39 20.66 4.77 -7.28
CA GLU A 39 21.44 3.61 -7.72
C GLU A 39 22.87 3.98 -8.09
N LYS A 40 23.12 5.20 -8.54
CA LYS A 40 24.47 5.70 -8.77
C LYS A 40 25.28 5.97 -7.48
N ASP A 41 24.62 5.89 -6.31
CA ASP A 41 25.20 6.03 -4.95
C ASP A 41 25.98 7.35 -4.70
N ASN A 42 25.72 8.38 -5.51
CA ASN A 42 26.48 9.63 -5.54
C ASN A 42 25.81 10.80 -4.81
N LEU A 43 24.69 10.57 -4.09
CA LEU A 43 23.98 11.64 -3.39
C LEU A 43 24.25 11.61 -1.87
N PRO A 44 24.50 12.77 -1.23
CA PRO A 44 24.47 12.90 0.22
C PRO A 44 23.09 12.52 0.77
N ASN A 45 23.04 11.79 1.89
CA ASN A 45 21.81 11.31 2.52
C ASN A 45 20.75 12.42 2.73
N GLU A 46 21.17 13.64 3.06
CA GLU A 46 20.26 14.78 3.27
C GLU A 46 19.56 15.24 1.98
N GLN A 47 20.19 15.09 0.82
CA GLN A 47 19.58 15.40 -0.47
C GLN A 47 18.60 14.31 -0.90
N ILE A 48 18.95 13.04 -0.68
CA ILE A 48 18.05 11.89 -0.91
C ILE A 48 16.77 12.06 -0.10
N ASP A 49 16.89 12.43 1.15
CA ASP A 49 15.76 12.64 2.05
C ASP A 49 14.83 13.75 1.53
N LYS A 50 15.36 14.89 1.09
CA LYS A 50 14.58 16.00 0.51
C LYS A 50 13.86 15.59 -0.79
N LEU A 51 14.50 14.78 -1.62
CA LEU A 51 13.94 14.32 -2.89
C LEU A 51 12.83 13.27 -2.68
N CYS A 52 13.02 12.37 -1.72
CA CYS A 52 11.98 11.40 -1.33
C CYS A 52 10.72 12.09 -0.79
N VAL A 53 10.88 13.15 0.03
CA VAL A 53 9.75 13.95 0.55
C VAL A 53 8.96 14.61 -0.57
N ASN A 54 9.63 15.24 -1.52
CA ASN A 54 8.94 15.90 -2.64
C ASN A 54 8.16 14.93 -3.53
N LEU A 55 8.63 13.70 -3.68
CA LEU A 55 7.96 12.66 -4.47
C LEU A 55 6.73 12.07 -3.78
N VAL A 56 6.80 11.90 -2.46
CA VAL A 56 5.65 11.42 -1.67
C VAL A 56 4.50 12.44 -1.63
N LEU A 57 4.84 13.72 -1.74
CA LEU A 57 3.88 14.83 -1.70
C LEU A 57 3.16 15.07 -3.03
N THR A 58 3.61 14.47 -4.14
CA THR A 58 2.95 14.61 -5.45
C THR A 58 1.79 13.63 -5.57
N GLU A 59 0.56 14.13 -5.68
CA GLU A 59 -0.66 13.35 -5.87
C GLU A 59 -0.52 12.35 -7.04
N GLY A 60 -0.82 11.07 -6.78
CA GLY A 60 -0.89 10.04 -7.81
C GLY A 60 0.32 9.10 -7.92
N GLN A 61 1.28 9.14 -6.99
CA GLN A 61 2.43 8.24 -6.99
C GLN A 61 2.05 6.82 -6.56
N ASP A 62 2.65 5.81 -7.21
CA ASP A 62 2.49 4.41 -6.86
C ASP A 62 3.05 4.13 -5.45
N PRO A 63 2.23 3.62 -4.50
CA PRO A 63 2.70 3.32 -3.15
C PRO A 63 3.88 2.34 -3.07
N ALA A 64 4.01 1.43 -4.04
CA ALA A 64 5.13 0.49 -4.10
C ALA A 64 6.46 1.20 -4.39
N ILE A 65 6.45 2.20 -5.25
CA ILE A 65 7.64 2.98 -5.62
C ILE A 65 8.05 3.89 -4.48
N VAL A 66 7.06 4.50 -3.81
CA VAL A 66 7.29 5.28 -2.58
C VAL A 66 7.95 4.41 -1.52
N LYS A 67 7.51 3.16 -1.34
CA LYS A 67 8.08 2.21 -0.38
C LYS A 67 9.52 1.83 -0.73
N ILE A 68 9.87 1.69 -2.01
CA ILE A 68 11.24 1.40 -2.46
C ILE A 68 12.16 2.59 -2.14
N ALA A 69 11.74 3.80 -2.45
CA ALA A 69 12.49 5.02 -2.13
C ALA A 69 12.70 5.16 -0.61
N MET A 70 11.66 4.88 0.20
CA MET A 70 11.73 4.91 1.68
C MET A 70 12.65 3.84 2.26
N ASN A 71 12.67 2.62 1.72
CA ASN A 71 13.53 1.55 2.21
C ASN A 71 15.01 1.80 1.92
N ARG A 72 15.34 2.50 0.83
CA ARG A 72 16.73 2.87 0.49
C ARG A 72 17.25 4.07 1.28
N SER A 73 16.38 4.96 1.75
CA SER A 73 16.76 6.10 2.61
C SER A 73 17.16 5.73 4.05
N LYS A 74 17.38 4.44 4.36
CA LYS A 74 17.79 3.89 5.67
C LYS A 74 16.90 4.33 6.84
N GLY A 75 15.60 4.52 6.62
CA GLY A 75 14.62 4.65 7.69
C GLY A 75 14.73 5.91 8.55
N LYS A 76 15.45 6.93 8.13
CA LYS A 76 15.40 8.24 8.78
C LYS A 76 14.09 8.91 8.39
N ALA A 77 13.26 9.17 9.39
CA ALA A 77 11.98 9.83 9.28
C ALA A 77 12.12 11.20 8.59
N VAL A 78 11.75 11.27 7.33
CA VAL A 78 11.72 12.52 6.55
C VAL A 78 10.27 12.89 6.25
N PHE A 79 9.36 12.52 7.13
CA PHE A 79 7.96 12.96 7.06
C PHE A 79 7.68 14.15 7.99
N GLU A 80 8.63 15.07 8.13
CA GLU A 80 8.31 16.35 8.73
C GLU A 80 7.58 17.25 7.73
N LYS A 81 6.28 17.45 8.02
CA LYS A 81 5.44 18.55 7.55
C LYS A 81 5.06 18.54 6.06
N ARG A 82 3.91 17.96 5.73
CA ARG A 82 2.87 18.48 4.79
C ARG A 82 1.96 17.43 4.14
N GLY A 83 1.77 16.27 4.75
CA GLY A 83 0.62 15.44 4.38
C GLY A 83 -0.65 16.12 4.90
N ARG A 84 -1.46 16.76 4.04
CA ARG A 84 -2.80 17.16 4.48
C ARG A 84 -3.60 15.91 4.81
N PRO A 85 -4.23 15.83 6.00
CA PRO A 85 -5.16 14.76 6.31
C PRO A 85 -6.28 14.75 5.25
N LEU A 86 -6.76 13.54 4.90
CA LEU A 86 -7.96 13.42 4.08
C LEU A 86 -9.13 13.95 4.92
N THR A 87 -9.84 14.96 4.42
CA THR A 87 -11.05 15.50 5.06
C THR A 87 -12.28 15.03 4.29
N ALA A 88 -13.42 14.95 4.98
CA ALA A 88 -14.68 14.51 4.39
C ALA A 88 -15.15 15.42 3.20
N GLU A 89 -14.66 16.64 3.12
CA GLU A 89 -15.04 17.61 2.08
C GLU A 89 -14.18 17.54 0.81
N GLY A 90 -13.09 16.79 0.81
CA GLY A 90 -12.12 16.70 -0.31
C GLY A 90 -11.93 15.30 -0.88
N SER A 91 -12.77 14.31 -0.54
CA SER A 91 -12.61 12.95 -0.98
C SER A 91 -12.94 12.77 -2.46
N ILE A 92 -11.91 12.75 -3.29
CA ILE A 92 -11.99 11.99 -4.53
C ILE A 92 -12.19 10.54 -4.08
N THR A 93 -13.40 10.01 -4.26
CA THR A 93 -13.74 8.62 -3.96
C THR A 93 -12.94 7.71 -4.88
N ARG A 94 -11.68 7.42 -4.51
CA ARG A 94 -10.98 6.25 -5.01
C ARG A 94 -11.65 5.04 -4.35
N ARG A 95 -12.62 4.43 -5.01
CA ARG A 95 -13.03 3.07 -4.69
C ARG A 95 -11.86 2.15 -5.06
N SER A 96 -10.94 1.96 -4.12
CA SER A 96 -9.98 0.89 -4.20
C SER A 96 -10.76 -0.41 -4.02
N ASN A 97 -10.85 -1.22 -5.07
CA ASN A 97 -11.40 -2.58 -4.99
C ASN A 97 -10.40 -3.57 -4.34
N SER A 98 -9.29 -3.08 -3.77
CA SER A 98 -8.37 -3.93 -3.01
C SER A 98 -9.07 -4.44 -1.75
N THR A 99 -9.00 -5.74 -1.53
CA THR A 99 -9.60 -6.37 -0.34
C THR A 99 -8.80 -5.91 0.89
N VAL A 100 -9.50 -5.30 1.85
CA VAL A 100 -8.93 -5.03 3.17
C VAL A 100 -8.61 -6.36 3.82
N ILE A 101 -7.33 -6.62 4.10
CA ILE A 101 -6.93 -7.78 4.89
C ILE A 101 -7.06 -7.41 6.35
N ASN A 102 -7.89 -8.18 7.06
CA ASN A 102 -7.90 -8.13 8.50
C ASN A 102 -6.80 -9.06 9.05
N PRO A 103 -5.68 -8.53 9.56
CA PRO A 103 -4.61 -9.35 10.11
C PRO A 103 -4.94 -9.92 11.49
N PHE A 104 -6.01 -9.46 12.12
CA PHE A 104 -6.43 -9.87 13.45
C PHE A 104 -7.28 -11.13 13.45
N SER A 105 -7.17 -11.95 14.52
CA SER A 105 -8.09 -13.02 14.89
C SER A 105 -8.15 -13.17 16.42
N ASP A 106 -9.07 -14.00 16.93
CA ASP A 106 -9.18 -14.42 18.32
C ASP A 106 -9.21 -13.27 19.35
N LEU A 107 -9.97 -12.21 19.01
CA LEU A 107 -10.10 -11.01 19.85
C LEU A 107 -10.80 -11.33 21.16
N LYS A 108 -10.15 -10.97 22.28
CA LYS A 108 -10.71 -11.06 23.63
C LYS A 108 -10.34 -9.81 24.43
N ALA A 109 -11.31 -9.24 25.12
CA ALA A 109 -11.11 -8.18 26.10
C ALA A 109 -11.60 -8.66 27.47
N SER A 110 -10.89 -8.30 28.54
CA SER A 110 -11.32 -8.63 29.91
C SER A 110 -12.51 -7.78 30.40
N SER A 111 -12.97 -6.85 29.57
CA SER A 111 -14.15 -6.02 29.78
C SER A 111 -15.43 -6.74 29.36
N LYS A 112 -16.59 -6.28 29.87
CA LYS A 112 -17.93 -6.70 29.44
C LYS A 112 -18.42 -5.93 28.19
N ASN A 113 -17.69 -4.89 27.76
CA ASN A 113 -18.03 -4.08 26.61
C ASN A 113 -17.69 -4.81 25.30
N ASN A 114 -18.38 -4.45 24.24
CA ASN A 114 -18.15 -5.02 22.92
C ASN A 114 -16.84 -4.50 22.31
N TYR A 115 -16.06 -5.42 21.79
CA TYR A 115 -14.88 -5.16 20.97
C TYR A 115 -15.07 -5.86 19.62
N SER A 116 -14.72 -5.20 18.55
CA SER A 116 -14.89 -5.76 17.19
C SER A 116 -13.79 -5.30 16.27
N PHE A 117 -13.63 -6.02 15.16
CA PHE A 117 -12.80 -5.56 14.05
C PHE A 117 -13.61 -4.66 13.14
N ASP A 118 -12.99 -3.59 12.67
CA ASP A 118 -13.56 -2.67 11.70
C ASP A 118 -12.45 -2.11 10.79
N THR A 119 -12.78 -1.20 9.89
CA THR A 119 -11.84 -0.56 8.95
C THR A 119 -11.79 0.94 9.22
N ILE A 120 -10.59 1.52 9.23
CA ILE A 120 -10.38 2.96 9.36
C ILE A 120 -10.82 3.65 8.07
N GLN A 121 -12.02 4.23 8.09
CA GLN A 121 -12.61 5.00 7.00
C GLN A 121 -13.29 6.25 7.52
N LEU A 122 -13.30 7.32 6.72
CA LEU A 122 -14.04 8.53 7.06
C LEU A 122 -15.52 8.21 7.31
N GLY A 123 -16.06 8.69 8.42
CA GLY A 123 -17.44 8.45 8.82
C GLY A 123 -17.67 7.17 9.64
N ASN A 124 -16.72 6.23 9.72
CA ASN A 124 -16.85 5.08 10.59
C ASN A 124 -16.64 5.46 12.07
N ASN A 125 -17.30 4.73 12.98
CA ASN A 125 -17.18 4.96 14.42
C ASN A 125 -15.81 4.53 14.94
N LEU A 126 -15.19 5.37 15.80
CA LEU A 126 -13.94 5.06 16.49
C LEU A 126 -14.16 3.99 17.58
N TYR A 127 -15.25 4.10 18.34
CA TYR A 127 -15.55 3.30 19.53
C TYR A 127 -16.84 2.51 19.35
N SER A 128 -16.97 1.41 20.11
CA SER A 128 -18.16 0.58 20.09
C SER A 128 -19.33 1.14 20.92
N ASP A 129 -19.03 2.07 21.85
CA ASP A 129 -19.97 2.65 22.82
C ASP A 129 -20.13 4.18 22.67
N ARG A 130 -19.65 4.76 21.55
CA ARG A 130 -19.74 6.18 21.21
C ARG A 130 -20.00 6.37 19.73
N SER A 131 -20.69 7.47 19.39
CA SER A 131 -20.96 7.89 18.02
C SER A 131 -19.84 8.76 17.42
N TYR A 132 -18.65 8.80 18.03
CA TYR A 132 -17.51 9.54 17.49
C TYR A 132 -17.02 8.87 16.20
N ILE A 133 -16.95 9.63 15.11
CA ILE A 133 -16.52 9.13 13.82
C ILE A 133 -15.14 9.68 13.43
N PHE A 134 -14.45 8.98 12.55
CA PHE A 134 -13.23 9.46 11.90
C PHE A 134 -13.58 10.66 11.00
N LYS A 135 -13.04 11.85 11.30
CA LYS A 135 -13.18 13.07 10.53
C LYS A 135 -11.98 13.35 9.65
N GLU A 136 -10.79 13.08 10.17
CA GLU A 136 -9.54 13.16 9.41
C GLU A 136 -8.70 11.91 9.68
N ILE A 137 -8.17 11.31 8.61
CA ILE A 137 -7.38 10.08 8.65
C ILE A 137 -6.10 10.33 7.85
N PRO A 138 -4.91 10.03 8.40
CA PRO A 138 -3.68 10.10 7.62
C PRO A 138 -3.67 8.98 6.54
N PRO A 139 -3.09 9.24 5.34
CA PRO A 139 -3.07 8.27 4.26
C PRO A 139 -2.47 6.90 4.65
N ILE A 140 -1.55 6.90 5.62
CA ILE A 140 -0.89 5.68 6.11
C ILE A 140 -1.85 4.69 6.77
N LEU A 141 -2.99 5.15 7.31
CA LEU A 141 -3.98 4.31 8.00
C LEU A 141 -5.30 4.16 7.23
N GLN A 142 -5.46 4.85 6.10
CA GLN A 142 -6.67 4.76 5.30
C GLN A 142 -6.92 3.31 4.85
N ASP A 143 -8.13 2.80 5.10
CA ASP A 143 -8.57 1.43 4.79
C ASP A 143 -7.81 0.32 5.53
N ASP A 144 -7.12 0.62 6.64
CA ASP A 144 -6.50 -0.40 7.49
C ASP A 144 -7.50 -1.00 8.47
N ALA A 145 -7.30 -2.27 8.82
CA ALA A 145 -8.08 -2.92 9.84
C ALA A 145 -7.70 -2.37 11.23
N PHE A 146 -8.70 -2.19 12.08
CA PHE A 146 -8.48 -1.81 13.47
C PHE A 146 -9.41 -2.53 14.44
N ILE A 147 -9.02 -2.55 15.71
CA ILE A 147 -9.85 -3.01 16.81
C ILE A 147 -10.63 -1.80 17.33
N LYS A 148 -11.94 -1.83 17.12
CA LYS A 148 -12.89 -0.88 17.70
C LYS A 148 -13.08 -1.22 19.15
N THR A 149 -12.52 -0.39 20.04
CA THR A 149 -12.58 -0.56 21.49
C THR A 149 -13.77 0.17 22.09
N ALA A 150 -14.06 -0.05 23.38
CA ALA A 150 -15.01 0.76 24.12
C ALA A 150 -14.31 1.95 24.79
N CYS A 151 -14.83 3.15 24.56
CA CYS A 151 -14.29 4.40 25.12
C CYS A 151 -14.30 4.39 26.66
N ASP A 152 -15.36 3.86 27.27
CA ASP A 152 -15.54 3.81 28.72
C ASP A 152 -14.56 2.90 29.45
N ASP A 153 -13.88 1.99 28.75
CA ASP A 153 -12.87 1.12 29.33
C ASP A 153 -11.56 1.84 29.64
N ALA A 154 -11.41 3.09 29.22
CA ALA A 154 -10.27 3.93 29.58
C ALA A 154 -10.11 4.09 31.11
N GLU A 155 -11.20 4.08 31.86
CA GLU A 155 -11.21 4.42 33.28
C GLU A 155 -11.34 3.22 34.23
N LYS A 156 -11.87 2.08 33.76
CA LYS A 156 -12.52 1.08 34.63
C LYS A 156 -11.65 -0.02 35.19
N SER A 157 -10.42 -0.24 34.77
CA SER A 157 -9.69 -1.39 35.31
C SER A 157 -8.17 -1.24 35.27
N LYS A 158 -7.58 -1.34 36.47
CA LYS A 158 -6.12 -1.54 36.63
C LYS A 158 -5.65 -2.87 36.05
N ASN A 159 -6.56 -3.80 35.79
CA ASN A 159 -6.30 -5.17 35.32
C ASN A 159 -6.92 -5.42 33.93
N PHE A 160 -7.23 -4.38 33.16
CA PHE A 160 -7.72 -4.56 31.80
C PHE A 160 -6.66 -5.25 30.92
N GLU A 161 -7.11 -6.19 30.12
CA GLU A 161 -6.29 -6.92 29.18
C GLU A 161 -7.03 -7.04 27.84
N LEU A 162 -6.33 -6.73 26.77
CA LEU A 162 -6.77 -6.94 25.39
C LEU A 162 -5.84 -7.95 24.74
N THR A 163 -6.38 -9.07 24.25
CA THR A 163 -5.63 -10.10 23.54
C THR A 163 -6.22 -10.35 22.17
N PHE A 164 -5.35 -10.62 21.21
CA PHE A 164 -5.71 -11.01 19.86
C PHE A 164 -4.53 -11.75 19.21
N ASN A 165 -4.79 -12.48 18.14
CA ASN A 165 -3.75 -13.07 17.31
C ASN A 165 -3.51 -12.24 16.05
N LEU A 166 -2.25 -12.08 15.67
CA LEU A 166 -1.81 -11.59 14.35
C LEU A 166 -1.56 -12.79 13.42
N ARG A 167 -2.27 -12.83 12.30
CA ARG A 167 -2.08 -13.86 11.26
C ARG A 167 -0.75 -13.71 10.53
N TYR A 168 -0.24 -12.48 10.46
CA TYR A 168 0.99 -12.09 9.77
C TYR A 168 1.84 -11.21 10.68
N PRO A 169 3.18 -11.18 10.49
CA PRO A 169 3.98 -10.10 11.03
C PRO A 169 3.36 -8.77 10.63
N SER A 170 3.23 -7.84 11.57
CA SER A 170 2.48 -6.61 11.33
C SER A 170 3.08 -5.43 12.06
N THR A 171 2.98 -4.25 11.46
CA THR A 171 3.15 -3.00 12.19
C THR A 171 1.82 -2.65 12.86
N LEU A 172 1.80 -2.63 14.17
CA LEU A 172 0.66 -2.16 14.94
C LEU A 172 0.78 -0.65 15.18
N TYR A 173 -0.37 0.01 15.14
CA TYR A 173 -0.53 1.44 15.43
C TYR A 173 -1.42 1.59 16.66
N LEU A 174 -0.83 2.09 17.74
CA LEU A 174 -1.55 2.51 18.94
C LEU A 174 -2.00 3.95 18.71
N ILE A 175 -3.32 4.18 18.72
CA ILE A 175 -3.94 5.47 18.49
C ILE A 175 -4.53 5.94 19.81
N ASP A 176 -3.96 6.99 20.39
CA ASP A 176 -4.28 7.47 21.74
C ASP A 176 -4.70 8.94 21.76
N ASP A 177 -5.60 9.27 22.67
CA ASP A 177 -6.10 10.64 22.87
C ASP A 177 -4.98 11.60 23.25
N SER A 178 -4.70 12.62 22.42
CA SER A 178 -3.60 13.57 22.64
C SER A 178 -3.75 14.43 23.92
N ARG A 179 -4.94 14.43 24.53
CA ARG A 179 -5.17 15.08 25.84
C ARG A 179 -4.62 14.28 27.00
N SER A 180 -4.13 13.05 26.73
CA SER A 180 -3.41 12.24 27.68
C SER A 180 -1.97 12.73 27.81
N GLU A 181 -1.49 12.95 29.04
CA GLU A 181 -0.15 13.49 29.28
C GLU A 181 0.97 12.54 28.83
N LYS A 182 0.75 11.24 28.95
CA LYS A 182 1.70 10.19 28.56
C LYS A 182 1.01 8.87 28.21
N LEU A 183 1.71 8.02 27.46
CA LEU A 183 1.28 6.66 27.19
C LEU A 183 1.19 5.82 28.47
N PRO A 184 0.44 4.70 28.43
CA PRO A 184 0.50 3.67 29.47
C PRO A 184 1.92 3.14 29.67
N ASP A 185 2.27 2.76 30.91
CA ASP A 185 3.63 2.30 31.25
C ASP A 185 4.11 1.14 30.38
N TRP A 186 3.22 0.25 29.94
CA TRP A 186 3.56 -0.87 29.04
C TRP A 186 3.88 -0.42 27.61
N ALA A 187 3.51 0.79 27.21
CA ALA A 187 3.72 1.31 25.87
C ALA A 187 4.87 2.33 25.79
N ILE A 188 5.07 3.14 26.86
CA ILE A 188 5.89 4.36 26.83
C ILE A 188 7.34 4.18 26.33
N HIS A 189 7.96 3.03 26.56
CA HIS A 189 9.35 2.77 26.17
C HIS A 189 9.49 1.86 24.95
N HIS A 190 8.37 1.43 24.37
CA HIS A 190 8.36 0.36 23.36
C HIS A 190 7.67 0.74 22.07
N TRP A 191 6.94 1.85 22.04
CA TRP A 191 6.23 2.35 20.87
C TRP A 191 6.83 3.67 20.42
N ARG A 192 7.04 3.81 19.13
CA ARG A 192 7.60 5.00 18.49
C ARG A 192 6.48 5.95 18.11
N GLU A 193 6.52 7.20 18.57
CA GLU A 193 5.58 8.24 18.12
C GLU A 193 5.80 8.54 16.63
N THR A 194 4.71 8.70 15.89
CA THR A 194 4.72 9.13 14.48
C THR A 194 4.32 10.59 14.39
N ASP A 195 4.59 11.23 13.26
CA ASP A 195 4.15 12.62 13.00
C ASP A 195 2.69 12.72 12.56
N PHE A 196 1.98 11.59 12.51
CA PHE A 196 0.59 11.53 12.06
C PHE A 196 -0.40 11.61 13.22
N ASN A 197 -1.60 12.10 12.89
CA ASN A 197 -2.70 12.17 13.84
C ASN A 197 -4.02 11.80 13.13
N ILE A 198 -4.98 11.32 13.93
CA ILE A 198 -6.39 11.20 13.55
C ILE A 198 -7.15 12.33 14.23
N VAL A 199 -8.21 12.83 13.59
CA VAL A 199 -9.16 13.76 14.21
C VAL A 199 -10.55 13.15 14.22
N SER A 200 -11.21 13.16 15.39
CA SER A 200 -12.60 12.71 15.52
C SER A 200 -13.61 13.80 15.17
N SER A 201 -14.90 13.42 15.02
CA SER A 201 -16.01 14.37 14.86
C SER A 201 -16.10 15.40 15.99
N GLU A 202 -15.68 15.03 17.20
CA GLU A 202 -15.65 15.91 18.37
C GLU A 202 -14.42 16.85 18.41
N GLY A 203 -13.63 16.86 17.32
CA GLY A 203 -12.41 17.66 17.24
C GLY A 203 -11.26 17.12 18.12
N ILE A 204 -11.39 15.91 18.64
CA ILE A 204 -10.32 15.28 19.42
C ILE A 204 -9.21 14.81 18.51
N LYS A 205 -8.01 15.35 18.74
CA LYS A 205 -6.80 14.94 18.06
C LYS A 205 -6.25 13.70 18.77
N MET A 206 -5.93 12.65 18.01
CA MET A 206 -5.36 11.41 18.53
C MET A 206 -3.98 11.20 17.94
N LYS A 207 -3.00 10.97 18.79
CA LYS A 207 -1.63 10.65 18.41
C LYS A 207 -1.51 9.20 18.00
N ILE A 208 -0.61 8.92 17.08
CA ILE A 208 -0.35 7.60 16.54
C ILE A 208 1.06 7.18 16.91
N TYR A 209 1.18 5.98 17.50
CA TYR A 209 2.43 5.34 17.85
C TYR A 209 2.52 4.00 17.13
N GLU A 210 3.70 3.59 16.70
CA GLU A 210 3.88 2.35 15.96
C GLU A 210 4.87 1.40 16.61
N LYS A 211 4.67 0.10 16.38
CA LYS A 211 5.59 -0.97 16.78
C LYS A 211 5.40 -2.20 15.89
N GLU A 212 6.51 -2.84 15.51
CA GLU A 212 6.49 -4.11 14.78
C GLU A 212 6.26 -5.28 15.72
N PHE A 213 5.40 -6.22 15.29
CA PHE A 213 5.12 -7.46 15.97
C PHE A 213 5.24 -8.64 15.01
N PRO A 214 5.78 -9.79 15.47
CA PRO A 214 5.69 -11.03 14.71
C PRO A 214 4.23 -11.51 14.62
N SER A 215 3.96 -12.51 13.78
CA SER A 215 2.70 -13.25 13.86
C SER A 215 2.56 -13.97 15.21
N GLY A 216 1.32 -14.16 15.66
CA GLY A 216 1.02 -14.83 16.92
C GLY A 216 0.24 -13.97 17.89
N MET A 217 0.20 -14.42 19.15
CA MET A 217 -0.61 -13.76 20.20
C MET A 217 0.02 -12.44 20.64
N VAL A 218 -0.80 -11.40 20.66
CA VAL A 218 -0.48 -10.09 21.23
C VAL A 218 -1.34 -9.85 22.47
N LYS A 219 -0.71 -9.33 23.50
CA LYS A 219 -1.34 -8.96 24.75
C LYS A 219 -1.03 -7.52 25.09
N LEU A 220 -2.05 -6.70 25.27
CA LEU A 220 -1.95 -5.29 25.59
C LEU A 220 -2.61 -5.04 26.96
N GLY A 221 -2.03 -4.12 27.70
CA GLY A 221 -2.47 -3.77 29.03
C GLY A 221 -3.54 -2.67 29.07
N PRO A 222 -3.91 -2.21 30.30
CA PRO A 222 -4.88 -1.14 30.50
C PRO A 222 -4.38 0.18 29.91
N ASN A 223 -5.32 1.00 29.48
CA ASN A 223 -4.98 2.35 29.03
C ASN A 223 -4.30 3.17 30.14
N ARG A 224 -4.51 2.77 31.41
CA ARG A 224 -3.97 3.47 32.58
C ARG A 224 -3.43 2.56 33.63
N LYS A 225 -2.22 2.89 34.06
CA LYS A 225 -1.71 2.51 35.39
C LYS A 225 -1.15 3.78 36.02
N GLY A 226 -1.86 4.33 37.00
CA GLY A 226 -1.33 5.38 37.89
C GLY A 226 -1.49 6.84 37.44
N VAL A 227 -2.32 7.19 36.46
CA VAL A 227 -2.50 8.56 35.97
C VAL A 227 -3.95 9.02 36.11
N SER A 228 -4.16 10.31 36.43
CA SER A 228 -5.47 10.94 36.52
C SER A 228 -6.24 10.92 35.18
N ALA A 229 -7.54 11.01 35.28
CA ALA A 229 -8.57 10.91 34.25
C ALA A 229 -8.17 11.04 32.75
N ARG A 230 -8.02 9.91 32.05
CA ARG A 230 -7.97 9.85 30.57
C ARG A 230 -9.38 9.94 30.03
N LYS A 231 -9.51 10.52 28.83
CA LYS A 231 -10.81 10.83 28.28
C LYS A 231 -11.33 9.84 27.25
N GLY A 232 -10.49 8.96 26.73
CA GLY A 232 -10.86 7.91 25.80
C GLY A 232 -9.95 6.69 25.91
N ASN A 233 -10.42 5.53 25.48
CA ASN A 233 -9.59 4.35 25.36
C ASN A 233 -8.70 4.45 24.10
N TYR A 234 -7.62 3.67 24.04
CA TYR A 234 -6.81 3.58 22.84
C TYR A 234 -7.52 2.73 21.76
N LEU A 235 -7.16 2.95 20.49
CA LEU A 235 -7.49 2.07 19.38
C LEU A 235 -6.22 1.38 18.91
N ILE A 236 -6.36 0.20 18.31
CA ILE A 236 -5.25 -0.54 17.72
C ILE A 236 -5.56 -0.79 16.24
N ALA A 237 -4.78 -0.19 15.36
CA ALA A 237 -4.80 -0.54 13.94
C ALA A 237 -3.63 -1.47 13.61
N ALA A 238 -3.73 -2.19 12.51
CA ALA A 238 -2.67 -3.07 12.05
C ALA A 238 -2.49 -3.02 10.55
N LYS A 239 -1.22 -2.97 10.17
CA LYS A 239 -0.74 -3.08 8.80
C LYS A 239 0.05 -4.37 8.65
N PRO A 240 -0.45 -5.37 7.91
CA PRO A 240 0.28 -6.61 7.73
C PRO A 240 1.54 -6.39 6.88
N ASN A 241 2.65 -6.95 7.34
CA ASN A 241 3.91 -7.00 6.61
C ASN A 241 3.93 -8.30 5.79
N LEU A 242 3.21 -8.30 4.66
CA LEU A 242 3.03 -9.50 3.84
C LEU A 242 4.26 -9.84 3.00
N LEU A 243 5.09 -8.84 2.71
CA LEU A 243 6.30 -9.00 1.92
C LEU A 243 7.52 -8.99 2.85
N ASN A 244 8.30 -10.05 2.79
CA ASN A 244 9.53 -10.14 3.54
C ASN A 244 10.68 -9.47 2.78
N LYS A 245 11.65 -8.91 3.51
CA LYS A 245 12.90 -8.44 2.89
C LYS A 245 13.61 -9.63 2.26
N LYS A 246 14.21 -9.41 1.10
CA LYS A 246 15.04 -10.40 0.41
C LYS A 246 16.37 -9.77 0.01
N ASP A 247 17.38 -10.62 -0.06
CA ASP A 247 18.73 -10.22 -0.43
C ASP A 247 19.03 -10.47 -1.92
N GLU A 248 18.22 -11.33 -2.59
CA GLU A 248 18.43 -11.73 -3.97
C GLU A 248 17.18 -11.53 -4.83
N LYS A 249 17.41 -11.30 -6.12
CA LYS A 249 16.35 -11.20 -7.13
C LYS A 249 15.67 -12.56 -7.34
N THR A 250 14.34 -12.57 -7.34
CA THR A 250 13.58 -13.81 -7.53
C THR A 250 13.62 -14.26 -8.99
N SER A 251 13.92 -15.54 -9.20
CA SER A 251 13.89 -16.21 -10.50
C SER A 251 12.74 -17.22 -10.57
N ILE A 252 12.41 -17.64 -11.80
CA ILE A 252 11.41 -18.70 -12.05
C ILE A 252 11.80 -19.97 -11.32
N GLU A 253 13.05 -20.40 -11.48
CA GLU A 253 13.56 -21.62 -10.88
C GLU A 253 13.53 -21.60 -9.37
N SER A 254 13.89 -20.46 -8.77
CA SER A 254 13.85 -20.31 -7.31
C SER A 254 12.43 -20.39 -6.77
N ALA A 255 11.43 -19.79 -7.45
CA ALA A 255 10.03 -19.84 -7.03
C ALA A 255 9.44 -21.27 -7.17
N LEU A 256 9.71 -21.96 -8.26
CA LEU A 256 9.17 -23.31 -8.50
C LEU A 256 9.63 -24.34 -7.46
N LYS A 257 10.80 -24.15 -6.83
CA LYS A 257 11.27 -25.00 -5.71
C LYS A 257 10.34 -24.96 -4.50
N TYR A 258 9.66 -23.85 -4.26
CA TYR A 258 8.73 -23.69 -3.13
C TYR A 258 7.28 -24.09 -3.43
N LEU A 259 6.96 -24.47 -4.68
CA LEU A 259 5.58 -24.69 -5.08
C LEU A 259 4.89 -25.82 -4.31
N THR A 260 5.61 -26.89 -3.96
CA THR A 260 5.07 -28.02 -3.20
C THR A 260 4.72 -27.69 -1.76
N SER A 261 5.34 -26.66 -1.20
CA SER A 261 5.08 -26.13 0.15
C SER A 261 4.26 -24.85 0.15
N ALA A 262 3.80 -24.41 -1.04
CA ALA A 262 3.08 -23.16 -1.19
C ALA A 262 1.66 -23.26 -0.62
N ASP A 263 1.20 -22.16 0.00
CA ASP A 263 -0.15 -22.01 0.54
C ASP A 263 -0.95 -21.01 -0.31
N ALA A 264 -2.01 -21.51 -0.96
CA ALA A 264 -2.88 -20.71 -1.80
C ALA A 264 -3.66 -19.62 -1.04
N LYS A 265 -3.90 -19.77 0.27
CA LYS A 265 -4.54 -18.73 1.09
C LYS A 265 -3.61 -17.53 1.28
N ILE A 266 -2.33 -17.80 1.59
CA ILE A 266 -1.30 -16.75 1.64
C ILE A 266 -1.16 -16.11 0.26
N GLY A 267 -1.14 -16.90 -0.81
CA GLY A 267 -1.10 -16.42 -2.19
C GLY A 267 -2.26 -15.50 -2.53
N LYS A 268 -3.48 -15.85 -2.09
CA LYS A 268 -4.66 -15.00 -2.24
C LYS A 268 -4.50 -13.66 -1.52
N ASP A 269 -3.99 -13.66 -0.29
CA ASP A 269 -3.80 -12.45 0.48
C ASP A 269 -2.72 -11.56 -0.14
N LEU A 270 -1.64 -12.14 -0.65
CA LEU A 270 -0.62 -11.42 -1.42
C LEU A 270 -1.20 -10.82 -2.71
N PHE A 271 -2.04 -11.56 -3.42
CA PHE A 271 -2.68 -11.13 -4.67
C PHE A 271 -3.69 -9.99 -4.46
N MET A 272 -4.51 -10.07 -3.40
CA MET A 272 -5.63 -9.17 -3.14
C MET A 272 -5.24 -7.90 -2.38
N SER A 273 -4.19 -7.93 -1.59
CA SER A 273 -3.87 -6.85 -0.67
C SER A 273 -3.00 -5.76 -1.29
N LYS A 274 -3.33 -4.51 -0.98
CA LYS A 274 -2.44 -3.36 -1.22
C LYS A 274 -1.09 -3.46 -0.49
N TYR A 275 -0.96 -4.33 0.50
CA TYR A 275 0.27 -4.62 1.26
C TYR A 275 1.04 -5.82 0.73
N GLY A 276 0.48 -6.54 -0.24
CA GLY A 276 1.12 -7.63 -0.97
C GLY A 276 1.55 -7.19 -2.37
N ALA A 277 1.41 -8.10 -3.32
CA ALA A 277 1.68 -7.83 -4.73
C ALA A 277 0.59 -6.95 -5.40
N ASN A 278 -0.59 -6.84 -4.76
CA ASN A 278 -1.71 -6.00 -5.21
C ASN A 278 -2.16 -6.26 -6.66
N CYS A 279 -2.11 -7.52 -7.10
CA CYS A 279 -2.49 -7.91 -8.47
C CYS A 279 -3.96 -7.57 -8.78
N SER A 280 -4.81 -7.61 -7.74
CA SER A 280 -6.24 -7.28 -7.82
C SER A 280 -6.51 -5.81 -8.16
N SER A 281 -5.53 -4.93 -8.07
CA SER A 281 -5.66 -3.54 -8.53
C SER A 281 -5.88 -3.43 -10.05
N CYS A 282 -5.50 -4.47 -10.80
CA CYS A 282 -5.65 -4.54 -12.26
C CYS A 282 -6.44 -5.79 -12.69
N HIS A 283 -6.20 -6.94 -12.06
CA HIS A 283 -6.78 -8.23 -12.44
C HIS A 283 -8.01 -8.58 -11.62
N GLN A 284 -8.98 -9.21 -12.29
CA GLN A 284 -10.15 -9.80 -11.66
C GLN A 284 -9.97 -11.31 -11.50
N VAL A 285 -10.42 -11.85 -10.36
CA VAL A 285 -10.56 -13.28 -10.09
C VAL A 285 -11.93 -13.53 -9.47
N SER A 286 -12.79 -14.31 -10.13
CA SER A 286 -14.14 -14.68 -9.66
C SER A 286 -14.96 -13.44 -9.21
N GLY A 287 -14.94 -12.39 -10.01
CA GLY A 287 -15.67 -11.14 -9.77
C GLY A 287 -15.04 -10.21 -8.72
N LYS A 288 -13.90 -10.57 -8.14
CA LYS A 288 -13.15 -9.75 -7.17
C LYS A 288 -11.93 -9.12 -7.83
N GLY A 289 -11.64 -7.87 -7.49
CA GLY A 289 -10.58 -7.07 -8.11
C GLY A 289 -11.11 -6.21 -9.26
N ASN A 290 -10.20 -5.56 -9.99
CA ASN A 290 -10.53 -4.70 -11.13
C ASN A 290 -10.42 -5.47 -12.44
N ASN A 291 -11.18 -5.04 -13.44
CA ASN A 291 -11.17 -5.62 -14.79
C ASN A 291 -10.42 -4.70 -15.76
N HIS A 292 -9.19 -4.32 -15.39
CA HIS A 292 -8.32 -3.44 -16.20
C HIS A 292 -7.22 -4.22 -16.93
N ALA A 293 -7.04 -5.48 -16.56
CA ALA A 293 -6.10 -6.44 -17.13
C ALA A 293 -6.84 -7.76 -17.38
N PRO A 294 -6.22 -8.78 -18.03
CA PRO A 294 -6.87 -10.06 -18.28
C PRO A 294 -7.53 -10.64 -17.03
N ASP A 295 -8.78 -11.12 -17.19
CA ASP A 295 -9.48 -11.88 -16.14
C ASP A 295 -8.73 -13.20 -15.89
N LEU A 296 -8.40 -13.48 -14.63
CA LEU A 296 -7.65 -14.65 -14.21
C LEU A 296 -8.53 -15.73 -13.56
N SER A 297 -9.87 -15.61 -13.65
CA SER A 297 -10.81 -16.54 -13.02
C SER A 297 -10.72 -17.98 -13.54
N ASP A 298 -10.10 -18.20 -14.69
CA ASP A 298 -9.91 -19.52 -15.33
C ASP A 298 -8.45 -19.79 -15.72
N ILE A 299 -7.53 -19.03 -15.15
CA ILE A 299 -6.12 -19.04 -15.57
C ILE A 299 -5.47 -20.43 -15.45
N ALA A 300 -5.88 -21.24 -14.48
CA ALA A 300 -5.37 -22.59 -14.27
C ALA A 300 -5.77 -23.59 -15.38
N ASN A 301 -6.73 -23.23 -16.24
CA ASN A 301 -7.11 -24.07 -17.39
C ASN A 301 -6.20 -23.85 -18.60
N ARG A 302 -5.40 -22.76 -18.62
CA ARG A 302 -4.62 -22.33 -19.79
C ARG A 302 -3.16 -21.99 -19.46
N SER A 303 -2.73 -22.20 -18.21
CA SER A 303 -1.37 -21.88 -17.78
C SER A 303 -0.85 -22.93 -16.81
N ASP A 304 0.42 -23.19 -16.86
CA ASP A 304 1.16 -23.99 -15.89
C ASP A 304 1.97 -23.09 -14.93
N PRO A 305 2.56 -23.65 -13.88
CA PRO A 305 3.32 -22.87 -12.90
C PRO A 305 4.47 -22.05 -13.50
N ARG A 306 5.16 -22.59 -14.51
CA ARG A 306 6.30 -21.91 -15.15
C ARG A 306 5.82 -20.71 -15.98
N ILE A 307 4.75 -20.89 -16.75
CA ILE A 307 4.13 -19.82 -17.55
C ILE A 307 3.65 -18.70 -16.63
N LEU A 308 3.02 -19.03 -15.49
CA LEU A 308 2.59 -18.04 -14.50
C LEU A 308 3.77 -17.27 -13.90
N ALA A 309 4.83 -17.98 -13.50
CA ALA A 309 6.04 -17.34 -12.98
C ALA A 309 6.67 -16.39 -14.01
N GLU A 310 6.78 -16.83 -15.26
CA GLU A 310 7.31 -16.02 -16.36
C GLU A 310 6.47 -14.78 -16.63
N ALA A 311 5.14 -14.92 -16.70
CA ALA A 311 4.22 -13.79 -16.92
C ALA A 311 4.29 -12.75 -15.79
N ILE A 312 4.54 -13.18 -14.55
CA ILE A 312 4.68 -12.28 -13.39
C ILE A 312 6.05 -11.59 -13.39
N LEU A 313 7.12 -12.33 -13.63
CA LEU A 313 8.49 -11.79 -13.56
C LEU A 313 8.91 -11.04 -14.82
N ASN A 314 8.42 -11.47 -15.99
CA ASN A 314 8.78 -10.93 -17.32
C ASN A 314 7.53 -10.53 -18.12
N PRO A 315 6.70 -9.60 -17.64
CA PRO A 315 5.35 -9.36 -18.16
C PRO A 315 5.32 -8.79 -19.60
N SER A 316 6.44 -8.31 -20.12
CA SER A 316 6.54 -7.82 -21.49
C SER A 316 6.99 -8.89 -22.49
N GLN A 317 7.36 -10.09 -22.03
CA GLN A 317 7.80 -11.18 -22.91
C GLN A 317 6.64 -11.75 -23.75
N SER A 318 5.46 -11.85 -23.15
CA SER A 318 4.23 -12.28 -23.83
C SER A 318 3.05 -11.46 -23.33
N ILE A 319 2.51 -10.59 -24.18
CA ILE A 319 1.42 -9.68 -23.82
C ILE A 319 0.13 -10.19 -24.45
N THR A 320 -0.91 -10.39 -23.63
CA THR A 320 -2.25 -10.74 -24.12
C THR A 320 -2.77 -9.64 -25.07
N GLU A 321 -3.38 -10.03 -26.17
CA GLU A 321 -3.96 -9.11 -27.15
C GLU A 321 -4.93 -8.13 -26.47
N GLY A 322 -4.83 -6.84 -26.83
CA GLY A 322 -5.60 -5.76 -26.23
C GLY A 322 -5.02 -5.17 -24.93
N PHE A 323 -3.97 -5.77 -24.35
CA PHE A 323 -3.40 -5.31 -23.07
C PHE A 323 -1.99 -4.72 -23.16
N ALA A 324 -1.50 -4.47 -24.36
CA ALA A 324 -0.28 -3.71 -24.57
C ALA A 324 -0.48 -2.25 -24.10
N ALA A 325 0.57 -1.68 -23.50
CA ALA A 325 0.53 -0.30 -23.06
C ALA A 325 0.41 0.66 -24.24
N GLN A 326 -0.31 1.76 -24.04
CA GLN A 326 -0.43 2.85 -25.00
C GLN A 326 0.05 4.14 -24.37
N MET A 327 0.75 4.93 -25.14
CA MET A 327 1.25 6.24 -24.77
C MET A 327 0.40 7.32 -25.46
N PHE A 328 0.04 8.34 -24.69
CA PHE A 328 -0.70 9.52 -25.16
C PHE A 328 0.08 10.76 -24.77
N GLU A 329 0.47 11.55 -25.77
CA GLU A 329 1.12 12.84 -25.59
C GLU A 329 0.07 13.94 -25.65
N MET A 330 0.09 14.85 -24.69
CA MET A 330 -0.90 15.90 -24.51
C MET A 330 -0.37 17.25 -24.99
N LYS A 331 -1.27 18.16 -25.40
CA LYS A 331 -0.94 19.53 -25.79
C LYS A 331 -0.12 20.32 -24.75
N ASN A 332 -0.26 19.98 -23.49
CA ASN A 332 0.49 20.59 -22.38
C ASN A 332 1.84 19.89 -22.12
N GLY A 333 2.30 19.03 -23.02
CA GLY A 333 3.56 18.27 -22.88
C GLY A 333 3.50 17.08 -21.94
N ARG A 334 2.37 16.80 -21.25
CA ARG A 334 2.23 15.62 -20.39
C ARG A 334 2.13 14.35 -21.24
N ILE A 335 2.71 13.27 -20.73
CA ILE A 335 2.62 11.94 -21.31
C ILE A 335 1.87 11.03 -20.35
N HIS A 336 0.81 10.40 -20.85
CA HIS A 336 0.09 9.37 -20.11
C HIS A 336 0.34 8.02 -20.76
N THR A 337 0.62 7.00 -19.93
CA THR A 337 0.82 5.62 -20.40
C THR A 337 -0.06 4.68 -19.60
N GLY A 338 -0.75 3.78 -20.27
CA GLY A 338 -1.64 2.82 -19.61
C GLY A 338 -2.32 1.89 -20.61
N ILE A 339 -3.24 1.06 -20.09
CA ILE A 339 -4.10 0.22 -20.90
C ILE A 339 -5.32 1.04 -21.31
N LEU A 340 -5.65 1.02 -22.59
CA LEU A 340 -6.86 1.65 -23.09
C LEU A 340 -8.09 0.85 -22.62
N LEU A 341 -8.93 1.46 -21.80
CA LEU A 341 -10.17 0.85 -21.32
C LEU A 341 -11.37 1.23 -22.18
N GLN A 342 -11.43 2.49 -22.58
CA GLN A 342 -12.56 3.04 -23.35
C GLN A 342 -12.09 4.21 -24.18
N GLU A 343 -12.63 4.32 -25.39
CA GLU A 343 -12.46 5.48 -26.24
C GLU A 343 -13.80 5.93 -26.82
N THR A 344 -14.07 7.22 -26.72
CA THR A 344 -15.26 7.88 -27.30
C THR A 344 -14.80 9.01 -28.20
N SER A 345 -15.73 9.70 -28.84
CA SER A 345 -15.42 10.92 -29.62
C SER A 345 -14.90 12.08 -28.76
N LYS A 346 -15.14 12.06 -27.44
CA LYS A 346 -14.79 13.16 -26.51
C LYS A 346 -13.65 12.82 -25.55
N GLU A 347 -13.55 11.58 -25.10
CA GLU A 347 -12.58 11.16 -24.09
C GLU A 347 -11.98 9.78 -24.34
N VAL A 348 -10.81 9.61 -23.76
CA VAL A 348 -10.09 8.33 -23.66
C VAL A 348 -9.92 8.00 -22.18
N LYS A 349 -10.27 6.76 -21.76
CA LYS A 349 -10.04 6.25 -20.41
C LYS A 349 -8.90 5.26 -20.41
N LEU A 350 -7.93 5.49 -19.55
CA LEU A 350 -6.76 4.65 -19.38
C LEU A 350 -6.70 4.09 -17.97
N ALA A 351 -6.41 2.79 -17.84
CA ALA A 351 -5.91 2.24 -16.60
C ALA A 351 -4.39 2.46 -16.55
N VAL A 352 -3.94 3.22 -15.56
CA VAL A 352 -2.52 3.48 -15.34
C VAL A 352 -1.96 2.57 -14.28
N THR A 353 -0.63 2.53 -14.12
CA THR A 353 0.05 1.75 -13.08
C THR A 353 -0.56 2.01 -11.71
N GLY A 354 -0.77 0.93 -10.93
CA GLY A 354 -1.46 1.00 -9.63
C GLY A 354 -2.99 0.91 -9.72
N GLY A 355 -3.57 0.68 -10.93
CA GLY A 355 -4.99 0.41 -11.12
C GLY A 355 -5.89 1.65 -11.11
N ALA A 356 -5.33 2.86 -11.06
CA ALA A 356 -6.11 4.08 -11.18
C ALA A 356 -6.62 4.27 -12.61
N ILE A 357 -7.82 4.84 -12.76
CA ILE A 357 -8.38 5.22 -14.08
C ILE A 357 -8.22 6.73 -14.22
N ILE A 358 -7.67 7.14 -15.37
CA ILE A 358 -7.64 8.54 -15.78
C ILE A 358 -8.49 8.74 -17.04
N SER A 359 -9.22 9.87 -17.10
CA SER A 359 -9.93 10.32 -18.30
C SER A 359 -9.14 11.46 -18.94
N ILE A 360 -8.88 11.33 -20.23
CA ILE A 360 -8.13 12.29 -21.03
C ILE A 360 -9.08 12.84 -22.11
N SER A 361 -9.21 14.19 -22.19
CA SER A 361 -9.96 14.79 -23.29
C SER A 361 -9.25 14.52 -24.62
N ARG A 362 -10.00 14.00 -25.60
CA ARG A 362 -9.46 13.65 -26.92
C ARG A 362 -8.89 14.86 -27.67
N GLU A 363 -9.49 16.01 -27.50
CA GLU A 363 -9.02 17.26 -28.12
C GLU A 363 -7.63 17.71 -27.66
N ASN A 364 -7.19 17.25 -26.47
CA ASN A 364 -5.90 17.58 -25.88
C ASN A 364 -4.80 16.59 -26.25
N ILE A 365 -5.11 15.51 -26.97
CA ILE A 365 -4.15 14.51 -27.43
C ILE A 365 -3.51 15.00 -28.74
N ILE A 366 -2.17 15.11 -28.78
CA ILE A 366 -1.41 15.45 -30.00
C ILE A 366 -0.78 14.24 -30.66
N ASN A 367 -0.47 13.20 -29.87
CA ASN A 367 0.14 11.98 -30.39
C ASN A 367 -0.30 10.76 -29.57
N ARG A 368 -0.36 9.60 -30.26
CA ARG A 368 -0.68 8.30 -29.66
C ARG A 368 0.23 7.22 -30.25
N LYS A 369 0.77 6.37 -29.40
CA LYS A 369 1.63 5.26 -29.81
C LYS A 369 1.35 4.02 -28.98
N GLY A 370 1.11 2.87 -29.64
CA GLY A 370 1.17 1.56 -29.01
C GLY A 370 2.61 1.22 -28.63
N LEU A 371 2.82 0.69 -27.46
CA LEU A 371 4.12 0.30 -26.94
C LEU A 371 4.23 -1.24 -26.92
N PRO A 372 5.37 -1.83 -27.32
CA PRO A 372 5.57 -3.29 -27.27
C PRO A 372 5.93 -3.77 -25.84
N ILE A 373 5.30 -3.18 -24.84
CA ILE A 373 5.53 -3.48 -23.42
C ILE A 373 4.22 -3.65 -22.69
N SER A 374 4.24 -4.45 -21.63
CA SER A 374 3.12 -4.63 -20.74
C SER A 374 2.94 -3.41 -19.81
N ALA A 375 1.69 -3.07 -19.49
CA ALA A 375 1.39 -2.14 -18.40
C ALA A 375 1.55 -2.79 -17.02
N MET A 376 1.65 -4.12 -16.94
CA MET A 376 2.00 -4.83 -15.71
C MET A 376 3.44 -4.49 -15.33
N PRO A 377 3.72 -4.06 -14.10
CA PRO A 377 5.07 -3.66 -13.69
C PRO A 377 6.05 -4.84 -13.67
N ALA A 378 7.25 -4.67 -14.21
CA ALA A 378 8.33 -5.68 -14.17
C ALA A 378 9.10 -5.68 -12.83
N ILE A 379 8.47 -5.26 -11.74
CA ILE A 379 9.10 -5.08 -10.42
C ILE A 379 9.04 -6.35 -9.55
N PHE A 380 8.23 -7.32 -9.92
CA PHE A 380 7.94 -8.43 -9.01
C PHE A 380 9.15 -9.32 -8.73
N SER A 381 10.14 -9.36 -9.62
CA SER A 381 11.42 -10.02 -9.35
C SER A 381 12.21 -9.37 -8.22
N GLU A 382 11.99 -8.09 -7.95
CA GLU A 382 12.61 -7.30 -6.87
C GLU A 382 11.75 -7.28 -5.61
N MET A 383 10.43 -7.36 -5.78
CA MET A 383 9.45 -7.14 -4.71
C MET A 383 9.09 -8.43 -3.97
N LEU A 384 8.92 -9.53 -4.70
CA LEU A 384 8.54 -10.83 -4.16
C LEU A 384 9.76 -11.70 -3.88
N ASN A 385 9.81 -12.38 -2.76
CA ASN A 385 10.74 -13.48 -2.58
C ASN A 385 10.24 -14.76 -3.29
N PRO A 386 11.10 -15.81 -3.47
CA PRO A 386 10.70 -17.02 -4.18
C PRO A 386 9.47 -17.73 -3.58
N GLN A 387 9.34 -17.74 -2.27
CA GLN A 387 8.22 -18.39 -1.58
C GLN A 387 6.93 -17.61 -1.75
N GLU A 388 6.97 -16.27 -1.69
CA GLU A 388 5.81 -15.40 -1.93
C GLU A 388 5.29 -15.54 -3.36
N LEU A 389 6.17 -15.62 -4.34
CA LEU A 389 5.79 -15.89 -5.73
C LEU A 389 5.15 -17.28 -5.86
N ALA A 390 5.70 -18.30 -5.22
CA ALA A 390 5.12 -19.65 -5.21
C ALA A 390 3.71 -19.67 -4.58
N HIS A 391 3.49 -18.94 -3.50
CA HIS A 391 2.15 -18.80 -2.89
C HIS A 391 1.15 -18.18 -3.87
N ILE A 392 1.53 -17.09 -4.56
CA ILE A 392 0.67 -16.45 -5.57
C ILE A 392 0.36 -17.44 -6.71
N ILE A 393 1.35 -18.17 -7.20
CA ILE A 393 1.17 -19.19 -8.25
C ILE A 393 0.21 -20.27 -7.77
N ALA A 394 0.38 -20.79 -6.54
CA ALA A 394 -0.53 -21.79 -5.97
C ALA A 394 -1.98 -21.28 -5.92
N TYR A 395 -2.20 -20.02 -5.53
CA TYR A 395 -3.53 -19.42 -5.57
C TYR A 395 -4.09 -19.32 -6.99
N LEU A 396 -3.31 -18.93 -7.97
CA LEU A 396 -3.73 -18.83 -9.37
C LEU A 396 -4.06 -20.21 -9.98
N LEU A 397 -3.36 -21.26 -9.58
CA LEU A 397 -3.62 -22.65 -10.02
C LEU A 397 -4.93 -23.25 -9.46
N GLU A 398 -5.52 -22.62 -8.45
CA GLU A 398 -6.87 -22.96 -7.98
C GLU A 398 -7.98 -22.30 -8.82
N GLN A 399 -7.65 -21.32 -9.67
CA GLN A 399 -8.64 -20.55 -10.42
C GLN A 399 -9.05 -21.30 -11.69
N ARG A 400 -10.07 -22.14 -11.54
CA ARG A 400 -10.68 -22.94 -12.62
C ARG A 400 -12.16 -22.63 -12.72
N LYS A 401 -12.61 -22.10 -13.86
CA LYS A 401 -14.04 -22.13 -14.19
C LYS A 401 -14.43 -23.58 -14.50
N LYS A 402 -15.46 -24.06 -13.83
CA LYS A 402 -16.14 -25.31 -14.18
C LYS A 402 -16.92 -25.16 -15.47
#